data_3942fb002d8151a5213aebb02e592742
#
_entry.id   3942fb002d8151a5213aebb02e592742
#
_cell.length_a   1.000
_cell.length_b   1.000
_cell.length_c   1.000
_cell.angle_alpha   90.00
_cell.angle_beta   90.00
_cell.angle_gamma   90.00
#
_symmetry.space_group_name_H-M   'P 1'
#
loop_
_entity.id
_entity.type
_entity.pdbx_description
1 polymer ?
#
loop_
_entity_poly.entity_id
_entity_poly.type
_entity_poly.pdbx_seq_one_letter_code
_entity_poly.pdbx_strand_id
1 'polypeptide(L)'
;MMRIGHGYDVHRFAAGRRLVLGGVEIPYEEGLLGHSDADALCHALADALFGAVCLPDIGRHFPDNDPQYEGANSLELLRRCYDEVLGTGFALVNADCTIVAERPKLAPHIDAMRASVAAALGTDILSVNIKATTEEGLGIGGAGIAVHAVVLLEKSK
;
A
#
# COMPACT_ATOMS: atom_id res chain seq x y z
N MET A 1 -19.19 -15.61 -4.89
CA MET A 1 -19.05 -15.00 -3.54
C MET A 1 -18.05 -13.87 -3.65
N MET A 2 -18.41 -12.67 -3.17
CA MET A 2 -17.56 -11.49 -3.15
C MET A 2 -17.11 -11.18 -1.72
N ARG A 3 -15.94 -10.59 -1.57
CA ARG A 3 -15.35 -10.15 -0.30
C ARG A 3 -14.79 -8.74 -0.45
N ILE A 4 -15.00 -7.92 0.56
CA ILE A 4 -14.42 -6.59 0.63
C ILE A 4 -13.39 -6.54 1.76
N GLY A 5 -12.30 -5.84 1.54
CA GLY A 5 -11.30 -5.57 2.56
C GLY A 5 -10.94 -4.08 2.59
N HIS A 6 -10.58 -3.59 3.76
CA HIS A 6 -10.07 -2.24 3.96
C HIS A 6 -8.74 -2.32 4.72
N GLY A 7 -7.77 -1.54 4.26
CA GLY A 7 -6.48 -1.35 4.92
C GLY A 7 -6.23 0.12 5.18
N TYR A 8 -5.55 0.41 6.25
CA TYR A 8 -5.08 1.73 6.63
C TYR A 8 -3.64 1.64 7.11
N ASP A 9 -2.79 2.53 6.60
CA ASP A 9 -1.42 2.65 7.07
C ASP A 9 -1.02 4.12 7.15
N VAL A 10 -0.17 4.46 8.12
CA VAL A 10 0.33 5.81 8.32
C VAL A 10 1.78 5.77 8.78
N HIS A 11 2.61 6.59 8.16
CA HIS A 11 4.01 6.78 8.55
C HIS A 11 4.33 8.26 8.65
N ARG A 12 5.16 8.63 9.64
CA ARG A 12 5.68 9.98 9.75
C ARG A 12 6.85 10.20 8.81
N PHE A 13 7.07 11.45 8.40
CA PHE A 13 8.27 11.84 7.68
C PHE A 13 9.52 11.75 8.56
N ALA A 14 10.64 11.42 7.92
CA ALA A 14 11.96 11.41 8.52
C ALA A 14 13.02 11.85 7.49
N ALA A 15 13.97 12.64 7.94
CA ALA A 15 15.12 13.04 7.13
C ALA A 15 16.02 11.84 6.82
N GLY A 16 16.73 11.90 5.68
CA GLY A 16 17.72 10.90 5.30
C GLY A 16 17.14 9.60 4.75
N ARG A 17 15.85 9.57 4.47
CA ARG A 17 15.16 8.41 3.85
C ARG A 17 14.59 8.79 2.48
N ARG A 18 14.57 7.82 1.57
CA ARG A 18 13.86 7.96 0.29
C ARG A 18 12.36 7.85 0.52
N LEU A 19 11.57 8.63 -0.21
CA LEU A 19 10.12 8.50 -0.23
C LEU A 19 9.71 7.49 -1.28
N VAL A 20 9.13 6.38 -0.87
CA VAL A 20 8.64 5.31 -1.75
C VAL A 20 7.15 5.10 -1.50
N LEU A 21 6.36 5.17 -2.57
CA LEU A 21 4.92 4.88 -2.55
C LEU A 21 4.54 4.06 -3.78
N GLY A 22 3.85 2.95 -3.56
CA GLY A 22 3.48 2.03 -4.64
C GLY A 22 4.69 1.51 -5.43
N GLY A 23 5.82 1.32 -4.77
CA GLY A 23 7.08 0.91 -5.38
C GLY A 23 7.78 2.00 -6.20
N VAL A 24 7.28 3.23 -6.18
CA VAL A 24 7.83 4.36 -6.94
C VAL A 24 8.54 5.31 -5.99
N GLU A 25 9.81 5.61 -6.30
CA GLU A 25 10.55 6.64 -5.58
C GLU A 25 10.10 8.03 -6.03
N ILE A 26 9.66 8.84 -5.07
CA ILE A 26 9.17 10.18 -5.30
C ILE A 26 10.22 11.18 -4.83
N PRO A 27 10.66 12.11 -5.71
CA PRO A 27 11.59 13.16 -5.30
C PRO A 27 11.01 14.03 -4.20
N TYR A 28 11.61 13.97 -3.03
CA TYR A 28 11.23 14.77 -1.86
C TYR A 28 12.39 14.80 -0.86
N GLU A 29 12.42 15.82 -0.03
CA GLU A 29 13.51 16.03 0.95
C GLU A 29 13.48 15.05 2.13
N GLU A 30 12.33 14.43 2.39
CA GLU A 30 12.14 13.44 3.44
C GLU A 30 11.51 12.17 2.86
N GLY A 31 11.74 11.03 3.52
CA GLY A 31 11.02 9.79 3.29
C GLY A 31 10.12 9.44 4.47
N LEU A 32 9.53 8.27 4.45
CA LEU A 32 8.69 7.76 5.53
C LEU A 32 9.52 6.89 6.48
N LEU A 33 9.26 7.02 7.77
CA LEU A 33 9.94 6.26 8.81
C LEU A 33 9.27 4.91 9.00
N GLY A 34 10.04 3.84 8.91
CA GLY A 34 9.59 2.47 9.14
C GLY A 34 10.73 1.48 9.06
N HIS A 35 10.47 0.21 9.43
CA HIS A 35 11.46 -0.87 9.41
C HIS A 35 11.81 -1.32 7.98
N SER A 36 10.81 -1.42 7.10
CA SER A 36 10.97 -1.66 5.67
C SER A 36 11.29 -0.36 4.92
N ASP A 37 10.99 -0.29 3.63
CA ASP A 37 11.00 0.96 2.85
C ASP A 37 9.87 1.94 3.24
N ALA A 38 9.00 1.55 4.18
CA ALA A 38 7.85 2.30 4.68
C ALA A 38 6.87 2.75 3.58
N ASP A 39 6.68 1.92 2.55
CA ASP A 39 5.71 2.16 1.49
C ASP A 39 4.29 1.98 2.03
N ALA A 40 3.71 3.09 2.49
CA ALA A 40 2.37 3.08 3.10
C ALA A 40 1.27 2.61 2.14
N LEU A 41 1.43 2.81 0.84
CA LEU A 41 0.46 2.35 -0.16
C LEU A 41 0.46 0.81 -0.26
N CYS A 42 1.63 0.20 -0.37
CA CYS A 42 1.75 -1.26 -0.40
C CYS A 42 1.28 -1.91 0.90
N HIS A 43 1.57 -1.30 2.06
CA HIS A 43 1.14 -1.81 3.36
C HIS A 43 -0.38 -1.75 3.53
N ALA A 44 -1.02 -0.64 3.17
CA ALA A 44 -2.48 -0.51 3.23
C ALA A 44 -3.18 -1.51 2.30
N LEU A 45 -2.65 -1.70 1.09
CA LEU A 45 -3.17 -2.69 0.14
C LEU A 45 -3.04 -4.13 0.66
N ALA A 46 -1.89 -4.48 1.23
CA ALA A 46 -1.67 -5.80 1.80
C ALA A 46 -2.65 -6.10 2.94
N ASP A 47 -2.86 -5.14 3.83
CA ASP A 47 -3.85 -5.29 4.91
C ASP A 47 -5.29 -5.39 4.39
N ALA A 48 -5.64 -4.64 3.34
CA ALA A 48 -6.94 -4.75 2.69
C ALA A 48 -7.16 -6.15 2.10
N LEU A 49 -6.16 -6.69 1.42
CA LEU A 49 -6.19 -8.02 0.82
C LEU A 49 -6.38 -9.11 1.89
N PHE A 50 -5.60 -9.06 2.95
CA PHE A 50 -5.69 -10.00 4.06
C PHE A 50 -7.02 -9.89 4.81
N GLY A 51 -7.48 -8.67 5.08
CA GLY A 51 -8.76 -8.42 5.72
C GLY A 51 -9.94 -9.01 4.95
N ALA A 52 -9.92 -8.94 3.62
CA ALA A 52 -10.98 -9.51 2.77
C ALA A 52 -11.15 -11.02 2.94
N VAL A 53 -10.08 -11.75 3.23
CA VAL A 53 -10.09 -13.22 3.40
C VAL A 53 -9.90 -13.67 4.86
N CYS A 54 -10.03 -12.74 5.80
CA CYS A 54 -9.92 -12.98 7.24
C CYS A 54 -8.55 -13.52 7.67
N LEU A 55 -7.48 -13.16 6.95
CA LEU A 55 -6.11 -13.40 7.40
C LEU A 55 -5.67 -12.32 8.40
N PRO A 56 -4.70 -12.62 9.28
CA PRO A 56 -4.12 -11.63 10.17
C PRO A 56 -3.45 -10.47 9.40
N ASP A 57 -3.26 -9.34 10.07
CA ASP A 57 -2.59 -8.17 9.50
C ASP A 57 -1.12 -8.45 9.12
N ILE A 58 -0.54 -7.55 8.31
CA ILE A 58 0.84 -7.67 7.83
C ILE A 58 1.87 -7.66 8.95
N GLY A 59 1.59 -7.01 10.08
CA GLY A 59 2.50 -6.98 11.22
C GLY A 59 2.72 -8.35 11.85
N ARG A 60 1.75 -9.26 11.73
CA ARG A 60 1.89 -10.65 12.15
C ARG A 60 2.65 -11.51 11.13
N HIS A 61 2.50 -11.20 9.83
CA HIS A 61 3.21 -11.91 8.75
C HIS A 61 4.66 -11.46 8.58
N PHE A 62 4.90 -10.15 8.77
CA PHE A 62 6.19 -9.48 8.60
C PHE A 62 6.49 -8.61 9.82
N PRO A 63 6.87 -9.21 10.96
CA PRO A 63 7.11 -8.46 12.20
C PRO A 63 8.20 -7.40 12.04
N ASP A 64 7.96 -6.19 12.52
CA ASP A 64 8.90 -5.07 12.48
C ASP A 64 10.20 -5.32 13.23
N ASN A 65 10.21 -6.27 14.15
CA ASN A 65 11.40 -6.66 14.91
C ASN A 65 12.19 -7.81 14.27
N ASP A 66 11.77 -8.30 13.11
CA ASP A 66 12.47 -9.37 12.39
C ASP A 66 13.52 -8.75 11.45
N PRO A 67 14.82 -8.98 11.69
CA PRO A 67 15.90 -8.41 10.88
C PRO A 67 15.83 -8.76 9.39
N GLN A 68 15.18 -9.87 9.02
CA GLN A 68 15.06 -10.26 7.61
C GLN A 68 14.24 -9.26 6.77
N TYR A 69 13.39 -8.45 7.41
CA TYR A 69 12.54 -7.46 6.74
C TYR A 69 13.08 -6.04 6.84
N GLU A 70 14.23 -5.83 7.47
CA GLU A 70 14.87 -4.53 7.52
C GLU A 70 15.21 -4.05 6.10
N GLY A 71 14.71 -2.86 5.72
CA GLY A 71 14.87 -2.32 4.39
C GLY A 71 14.14 -3.09 3.28
N ALA A 72 13.24 -4.02 3.63
CA ALA A 72 12.53 -4.84 2.67
C ALA A 72 11.74 -4.02 1.65
N ASN A 73 11.67 -4.51 0.42
CA ASN A 73 10.88 -3.94 -0.65
C ASN A 73 9.40 -4.29 -0.44
N SER A 74 8.60 -3.29 -0.06
CA SER A 74 7.18 -3.49 0.25
C SER A 74 6.34 -3.90 -0.95
N LEU A 75 6.78 -3.59 -2.18
CA LEU A 75 6.11 -4.06 -3.39
C LEU A 75 6.22 -5.59 -3.54
N GLU A 76 7.38 -6.15 -3.20
CA GLU A 76 7.57 -7.60 -3.17
C GLU A 76 6.79 -8.25 -2.03
N LEU A 77 6.73 -7.61 -0.86
CA LEU A 77 5.90 -8.06 0.24
C LEU A 77 4.41 -8.08 -0.16
N LEU A 78 3.94 -7.04 -0.84
CA LEU A 78 2.57 -6.97 -1.37
C LEU A 78 2.27 -8.16 -2.30
N ARG A 79 3.19 -8.49 -3.19
CA ARG A 79 3.06 -9.65 -4.08
C ARG A 79 2.90 -10.95 -3.30
N ARG A 80 3.75 -11.17 -2.28
CA ARG A 80 3.66 -12.35 -1.42
C ARG A 80 2.32 -12.43 -0.69
N CYS A 81 1.83 -11.29 -0.16
CA CYS A 81 0.51 -11.22 0.46
C CYS A 81 -0.59 -11.64 -0.52
N TYR A 82 -0.51 -11.16 -1.76
CA TYR A 82 -1.50 -11.51 -2.76
C TYR A 82 -1.42 -12.99 -3.18
N ASP A 83 -0.23 -13.57 -3.26
CA ASP A 83 -0.08 -15.01 -3.51
C ASP A 83 -0.76 -15.86 -2.42
N GLU A 84 -0.67 -15.44 -1.15
CA GLU A 84 -1.42 -16.09 -0.06
C GLU A 84 -2.93 -15.96 -0.23
N VAL A 85 -3.41 -14.78 -0.63
CA VAL A 85 -4.84 -14.56 -0.90
C VAL A 85 -5.33 -15.45 -2.03
N LEU A 86 -4.58 -15.57 -3.12
CA LEU A 86 -4.88 -16.48 -4.22
C LEU A 86 -4.96 -17.94 -3.74
N GLY A 87 -4.09 -18.33 -2.81
CA GLY A 87 -4.11 -19.64 -2.17
C GLY A 87 -5.41 -19.93 -1.40
N THR A 88 -6.16 -18.91 -0.98
CA THR A 88 -7.49 -19.08 -0.35
C THR A 88 -8.62 -19.27 -1.37
N GLY A 89 -8.32 -19.19 -2.66
CA GLY A 89 -9.30 -19.32 -3.73
C GLY A 89 -10.06 -18.02 -4.05
N PHE A 90 -9.50 -16.87 -3.71
CA PHE A 90 -10.05 -15.56 -4.06
C PHE A 90 -9.07 -14.79 -4.93
N ALA A 91 -9.60 -14.00 -5.86
CA ALA A 91 -8.82 -13.14 -6.74
C ALA A 91 -9.33 -11.70 -6.71
N LEU A 92 -8.45 -10.76 -7.01
CA LEU A 92 -8.75 -9.33 -7.05
C LEU A 92 -9.68 -9.01 -8.23
N VAL A 93 -10.76 -8.31 -7.93
CA VAL A 93 -11.62 -7.66 -8.93
C VAL A 93 -11.12 -6.24 -9.18
N ASN A 94 -11.01 -5.45 -8.11
CA ASN A 94 -10.43 -4.11 -8.17
C ASN A 94 -9.92 -3.65 -6.81
N ALA A 95 -9.03 -2.68 -6.84
CA ALA A 95 -8.53 -1.95 -5.68
C ALA A 95 -8.71 -0.44 -5.90
N ASP A 96 -9.10 0.27 -4.86
CA ASP A 96 -9.17 1.73 -4.84
C ASP A 96 -8.44 2.26 -3.61
N CYS A 97 -7.46 3.12 -3.84
CA CYS A 97 -6.61 3.67 -2.79
C CYS A 97 -6.71 5.19 -2.74
N THR A 98 -6.68 5.73 -1.53
CA THR A 98 -6.61 7.18 -1.29
C THR A 98 -5.38 7.47 -0.45
N ILE A 99 -4.45 8.25 -1.01
CA ILE A 99 -3.26 8.72 -0.31
C ILE A 99 -3.58 10.08 0.29
N VAL A 100 -3.40 10.20 1.59
CA VAL A 100 -3.58 11.45 2.35
C VAL A 100 -2.21 12.06 2.57
N ALA A 101 -1.92 13.17 1.89
CA ALA A 101 -0.63 13.84 1.96
C ALA A 101 -0.79 15.35 1.69
N GLU A 102 -0.29 16.18 2.60
CA GLU A 102 -0.18 17.62 2.34
C GLU A 102 0.92 17.92 1.31
N ARG A 103 2.03 17.21 1.40
CA ARG A 103 3.21 17.25 0.52
C ARG A 103 3.87 15.87 0.43
N PRO A 104 4.65 15.61 -0.63
CA PRO A 104 4.77 16.35 -1.89
C PRO A 104 3.51 16.22 -2.76
N LYS A 105 3.48 16.93 -3.89
CA LYS A 105 2.41 16.78 -4.88
C LYS A 105 2.55 15.43 -5.59
N LEU A 106 1.55 14.57 -5.46
CA LEU A 106 1.59 13.19 -5.93
C LEU A 106 1.01 12.98 -7.34
N ALA A 107 0.24 13.94 -7.85
CA ALA A 107 -0.42 13.82 -9.15
C ALA A 107 0.51 13.36 -10.30
N PRO A 108 1.77 13.84 -10.43
CA PRO A 108 2.66 13.39 -11.50
C PRO A 108 3.09 11.93 -11.39
N HIS A 109 2.91 11.30 -10.22
CA HIS A 109 3.42 9.96 -9.92
C HIS A 109 2.33 8.88 -9.88
N ILE A 110 1.05 9.27 -9.95
CA ILE A 110 -0.10 8.37 -9.80
C ILE A 110 -0.07 7.23 -10.83
N ASP A 111 0.14 7.56 -12.10
CA ASP A 111 0.11 6.54 -13.16
C ASP A 111 1.27 5.54 -13.02
N ALA A 112 2.45 5.99 -12.62
CA ALA A 112 3.59 5.12 -12.34
C ALA A 112 3.31 4.18 -11.16
N MET A 113 2.70 4.69 -10.08
CA MET A 113 2.29 3.88 -8.92
C MET A 113 1.25 2.84 -9.32
N ARG A 114 0.24 3.22 -10.11
CA ARG A 114 -0.78 2.28 -10.60
C ARG A 114 -0.17 1.16 -11.43
N ALA A 115 0.72 1.50 -12.34
CA ALA A 115 1.39 0.51 -13.19
C ALA A 115 2.26 -0.45 -12.37
N SER A 116 3.01 0.07 -11.39
CA SER A 116 3.87 -0.73 -10.51
C SER A 116 3.05 -1.69 -9.64
N VAL A 117 1.99 -1.21 -9.02
CA VAL A 117 1.10 -2.03 -8.17
C VAL A 117 0.37 -3.09 -9.01
N ALA A 118 -0.17 -2.72 -10.16
CA ALA A 118 -0.85 -3.67 -11.05
C ALA A 118 0.09 -4.79 -11.52
N ALA A 119 1.34 -4.45 -11.85
CA ALA A 119 2.35 -5.44 -12.22
C ALA A 119 2.67 -6.39 -11.05
N ALA A 120 2.83 -5.87 -9.84
CA ALA A 120 3.08 -6.69 -8.64
C ALA A 120 1.92 -7.65 -8.34
N LEU A 121 0.69 -7.21 -8.54
CA LEU A 121 -0.51 -8.03 -8.34
C LEU A 121 -0.86 -8.90 -9.56
N GLY A 122 -0.11 -8.78 -10.67
CA GLY A 122 -0.41 -9.55 -11.89
C GLY A 122 -1.80 -9.27 -12.46
N THR A 123 -2.31 -8.05 -12.33
CA THR A 123 -3.65 -7.65 -12.75
C THR A 123 -3.60 -6.53 -13.79
N ASP A 124 -4.74 -6.27 -14.43
CA ASP A 124 -4.88 -5.13 -15.34
C ASP A 124 -4.79 -3.81 -14.56
N ILE A 125 -4.13 -2.81 -15.14
CA ILE A 125 -4.02 -1.46 -14.55
C ILE A 125 -5.39 -0.81 -14.30
N LEU A 126 -6.41 -1.17 -15.08
CA LEU A 126 -7.78 -0.70 -14.90
C LEU A 126 -8.45 -1.25 -13.62
N SER A 127 -7.87 -2.30 -13.04
CA SER A 127 -8.32 -2.84 -11.76
C SER A 127 -7.69 -2.13 -10.55
N VAL A 128 -6.76 -1.21 -10.77
CA VAL A 128 -6.08 -0.48 -9.70
C VAL A 128 -6.30 1.02 -9.88
N ASN A 129 -6.94 1.65 -8.91
CA ASN A 129 -7.07 3.10 -8.86
C ASN A 129 -6.32 3.68 -7.64
N ILE A 130 -5.68 4.83 -7.84
CA ILE A 130 -4.97 5.57 -6.81
C ILE A 130 -5.34 7.04 -6.94
N LYS A 131 -5.78 7.63 -5.84
CA LYS A 131 -6.09 9.06 -5.70
C LYS A 131 -5.27 9.65 -4.58
N ALA A 132 -5.03 10.95 -4.63
CA ALA A 132 -4.39 11.68 -3.55
C ALA A 132 -5.28 12.84 -3.10
N THR A 133 -5.24 13.12 -1.81
CA THR A 133 -5.96 14.24 -1.19
C THR A 133 -5.12 14.86 -0.08
N THR A 134 -5.37 16.13 0.21
CA THR A 134 -4.93 16.76 1.45
C THR A 134 -6.00 16.59 2.53
N GLU A 135 -5.71 16.97 3.75
CA GLU A 135 -6.69 17.11 4.82
C GLU A 135 -7.00 18.59 5.14
N GLU A 136 -6.69 19.49 4.22
CA GLU A 136 -6.94 20.95 4.38
C GLU A 136 -6.30 21.53 5.64
N GLY A 137 -5.09 21.04 6.01
CA GLY A 137 -4.39 21.44 7.22
C GLY A 137 -4.93 20.82 8.52
N LEU A 138 -5.91 19.92 8.42
CA LEU A 138 -6.45 19.13 9.54
C LEU A 138 -5.73 17.78 9.65
N GLY A 139 -6.21 16.89 10.52
CA GLY A 139 -5.71 15.52 10.63
C GLY A 139 -4.23 15.43 10.95
N ILE A 140 -3.46 14.66 10.15
CA ILE A 140 -2.02 14.48 10.36
C ILE A 140 -1.19 15.71 9.97
N GLY A 141 -1.80 16.68 9.26
CA GLY A 141 -1.25 18.03 9.08
C GLY A 141 0.12 18.13 8.40
N GLY A 142 0.46 17.23 7.50
CA GLY A 142 1.76 17.22 6.83
C GLY A 142 2.91 16.59 7.64
N ALA A 143 2.63 16.01 8.80
CA ALA A 143 3.63 15.29 9.60
C ALA A 143 4.01 13.92 9.00
N GLY A 144 3.26 13.45 8.01
CA GLY A 144 3.47 12.16 7.37
C GLY A 144 2.50 11.94 6.22
N ILE A 145 2.39 10.67 5.83
CA ILE A 145 1.46 10.21 4.80
C ILE A 145 0.62 9.08 5.37
N ALA A 146 -0.69 9.14 5.13
CA ALA A 146 -1.62 8.05 5.41
C ALA A 146 -2.21 7.52 4.10
N VAL A 147 -2.59 6.25 4.10
CA VAL A 147 -3.23 5.60 2.95
C VAL A 147 -4.41 4.77 3.43
N HIS A 148 -5.55 4.95 2.77
CA HIS A 148 -6.67 4.05 2.82
C HIS A 148 -6.70 3.21 1.55
N ALA A 149 -6.87 1.91 1.68
CA ALA A 149 -7.06 0.99 0.56
C ALA A 149 -8.34 0.19 0.75
N VAL A 150 -9.10 0.05 -0.31
CA VAL A 150 -10.27 -0.83 -0.36
C VAL A 150 -10.08 -1.80 -1.52
N VAL A 151 -10.34 -3.08 -1.28
CA VAL A 151 -10.29 -4.11 -2.31
C VAL A 151 -11.60 -4.87 -2.39
N LEU A 152 -11.97 -5.23 -3.59
CA LEU A 152 -13.02 -6.20 -3.86
C LEU A 152 -12.38 -7.46 -4.42
N LEU A 153 -12.67 -8.59 -3.77
CA LEU A 153 -12.25 -9.91 -4.23
C LEU A 153 -13.45 -10.75 -4.64
N GLU A 154 -13.25 -11.64 -5.58
CA GLU A 154 -14.24 -12.66 -5.93
C GLU A 154 -13.63 -14.06 -5.80
N LYS A 155 -14.48 -15.04 -5.53
CA LYS A 155 -14.06 -16.43 -5.50
C LYS A 155 -13.65 -16.87 -6.91
N SER A 156 -12.44 -17.38 -7.03
CA SER A 156 -11.93 -17.96 -8.28
C SER A 156 -12.80 -19.15 -8.70
N LYS A 157 -12.99 -19.30 -10.00
CA LYS A 157 -13.76 -20.42 -10.59
C LYS A 157 -13.00 -21.73 -10.48
#